data_91447e8b2c0061ae941bf218526a2602
#
_entry.id   91447e8b2c0061ae941bf218526a2602
#
_cell.length_a   1.000
_cell.length_b   1.000
_cell.length_c   1.000
_cell.angle_alpha   90.00
_cell.angle_beta   90.00
_cell.angle_gamma   90.00
#
_symmetry.space_group_name_H-M   'P 1'
#
loop_
_entity.id
_entity.type
_entity.pdbx_description
1 polymer ?
#
loop_
_entity_poly.entity_id
_entity_poly.type
_entity_poly.pdbx_seq_one_letter_code
_entity_poly.pdbx_strand_id
1 'polypeptide(L)'
;MNEICKTAEEFLSGLVIDLGLELEVSGRWTDEGCLLNLTGSDSGLALAENAEMLDAFEVLLFQIYGRQLDREHRFICDAEGFRQSRKAELHAMARFAGDHVRKNSLPFTFGVLNSTERRIIHLALQKEEDLVTESVGDGRERRLQVRLK
;
A
#
# COMPACT_ATOMS: atom_id res chain seq x y z
N MET A 1 5.86 5.76 23.46
CA MET A 1 6.09 5.41 22.04
C MET A 1 7.27 4.46 21.95
N ASN A 2 7.23 3.52 21.05
CA ASN A 2 8.31 2.57 20.83
C ASN A 2 9.59 3.29 20.38
N GLU A 3 10.75 2.90 20.94
CA GLU A 3 12.04 3.54 20.64
C GLU A 3 12.40 3.51 19.15
N ILE A 4 12.16 2.38 18.49
CA ILE A 4 12.48 2.27 17.06
C ILE A 4 11.58 3.19 16.22
N CYS A 5 10.33 3.34 16.62
CA CYS A 5 9.41 4.24 15.94
C CYS A 5 9.82 5.71 16.11
N LYS A 6 10.29 6.07 17.28
CA LYS A 6 10.82 7.42 17.54
C LYS A 6 12.06 7.68 16.69
N THR A 7 12.97 6.72 16.62
CA THR A 7 14.17 6.82 15.78
C THR A 7 13.79 6.98 14.30
N ALA A 8 12.83 6.21 13.83
CA ALA A 8 12.33 6.31 12.46
C ALA A 8 11.69 7.67 12.17
N GLU A 9 10.89 8.18 13.13
CA GLU A 9 10.30 9.52 13.01
C GLU A 9 11.36 10.60 12.87
N GLU A 10 12.38 10.56 13.70
CA GLU A 10 13.49 11.53 13.67
C GLU A 10 14.24 11.44 12.34
N PHE A 11 14.54 10.24 11.89
CA PHE A 11 15.21 10.02 10.61
C PHE A 11 14.39 10.58 9.45
N LEU A 12 13.11 10.22 9.37
CA LEU A 12 12.25 10.65 8.27
C LEU A 12 12.02 12.16 8.31
N SER A 13 11.89 12.76 9.50
CA SER A 13 11.78 14.21 9.67
C SER A 13 13.00 14.94 9.08
N GLY A 14 14.20 14.43 9.35
CA GLY A 14 15.43 14.97 8.78
C GLY A 14 15.49 14.80 7.27
N LEU A 15 15.08 13.64 6.78
CA LEU A 15 15.09 13.35 5.34
C LEU A 15 14.18 14.28 4.54
N VAL A 16 12.95 14.50 5.01
CA VAL A 16 12.01 15.38 4.28
C VAL A 16 12.51 16.82 4.26
N ILE A 17 13.18 17.28 5.32
CA ILE A 17 13.82 18.60 5.35
C ILE A 17 14.96 18.65 4.31
N ASP A 18 15.82 17.65 4.29
CA ASP A 18 16.95 17.58 3.35
C ASP A 18 16.48 17.53 1.89
N LEU A 19 15.32 16.93 1.63
CA LEU A 19 14.71 16.90 0.31
C LEU A 19 13.99 18.20 -0.06
N GLY A 20 13.91 19.15 0.86
CA GLY A 20 13.22 20.42 0.63
C GLY A 20 11.72 20.32 0.62
N LEU A 21 11.16 19.28 1.26
CA LEU A 21 9.72 19.06 1.31
C LEU A 21 9.10 19.75 2.53
N GLU A 22 7.96 20.39 2.31
CA GLU A 22 7.18 20.99 3.39
C GLU A 22 6.23 19.95 3.98
N LEU A 23 6.81 19.05 4.77
CA LEU A 23 6.11 17.95 5.43
C LEU A 23 6.56 17.83 6.87
N GLU A 24 5.61 17.58 7.76
CA GLU A 24 5.86 17.22 9.15
C GLU A 24 5.58 15.72 9.31
N VAL A 25 6.44 15.03 10.06
CA VAL A 25 6.34 13.60 10.31
C VAL A 25 5.92 13.38 11.76
N SER A 26 4.88 12.61 11.95
CA SER A 26 4.36 12.24 13.27
C SER A 26 4.28 10.72 13.36
N GLY A 27 4.97 10.13 14.32
CA GLY A 27 5.03 8.69 14.50
C GLY A 27 4.19 8.20 15.67
N ARG A 28 3.63 7.02 15.54
CA ARG A 28 2.97 6.32 16.64
C ARG A 28 3.08 4.81 16.44
N TRP A 29 3.12 4.08 17.53
CA TRP A 29 3.13 2.63 17.47
C TRP A 29 1.71 2.10 17.41
N THR A 30 1.46 1.17 16.49
CA THR A 30 0.16 0.52 16.29
C THR A 30 0.33 -1.00 16.31
N ASP A 31 -0.77 -1.73 16.22
CA ASP A 31 -0.73 -3.20 16.15
C ASP A 31 0.02 -3.71 14.91
N GLU A 32 0.09 -2.90 13.85
CA GLU A 32 0.81 -3.25 12.62
C GLU A 32 2.27 -2.80 12.65
N GLY A 33 2.67 -1.99 13.61
CA GLY A 33 4.02 -1.47 13.74
C GLY A 33 4.07 0.04 13.88
N CYS A 34 5.12 0.65 13.34
CA CYS A 34 5.33 2.09 13.41
C CYS A 34 4.61 2.79 12.25
N LEU A 35 3.62 3.57 12.60
CA LEU A 35 2.90 4.40 11.62
C LEU A 35 3.49 5.81 11.63
N LEU A 36 3.99 6.26 10.50
CA LEU A 36 4.55 7.58 10.30
C LEU A 36 3.61 8.35 9.38
N ASN A 37 2.93 9.34 9.93
CA ASN A 37 1.99 10.16 9.19
C ASN A 37 2.66 11.47 8.76
N LEU A 38 2.57 11.78 7.47
CA LEU A 38 3.16 12.98 6.89
C LEU A 38 2.06 13.98 6.57
N THR A 39 2.21 15.20 7.08
CA THR A 39 1.24 16.28 6.87
C THR A 39 1.99 17.55 6.41
N GLY A 40 1.35 18.34 5.57
CA GLY A 40 1.93 19.60 5.10
C GLY A 40 1.49 19.94 3.69
N SER A 41 1.99 21.07 3.21
CA SER A 41 1.61 21.56 1.87
C SER A 41 2.11 20.68 0.74
N ASP A 42 3.14 19.85 0.98
CA ASP A 42 3.66 18.91 -0.01
C ASP A 42 3.07 17.50 0.08
N SER A 43 1.96 17.31 0.81
CA SER A 43 1.30 16.01 0.88
C SER A 43 0.86 15.50 -0.49
N GLY A 44 0.50 16.39 -1.41
CA GLY A 44 0.18 16.03 -2.79
C GLY A 44 1.35 15.36 -3.52
N LEU A 45 2.58 15.80 -3.27
CA LEU A 45 3.77 15.15 -3.82
C LEU A 45 3.97 13.75 -3.25
N ALA A 46 3.74 13.60 -1.95
CA ALA A 46 3.86 12.30 -1.28
C ALA A 46 2.84 11.30 -1.80
N LEU A 47 1.68 11.77 -2.26
CA LEU A 47 0.59 10.93 -2.76
C LEU A 47 0.62 10.74 -4.28
N ALA A 48 1.45 11.48 -5.01
CA ALA A 48 1.56 11.34 -6.45
C ALA A 48 2.00 9.93 -6.86
N GLU A 49 1.60 9.50 -8.04
CA GLU A 49 1.94 8.19 -8.59
C GLU A 49 1.54 7.05 -7.65
N ASN A 50 0.33 7.11 -7.13
CA ASN A 50 -0.23 6.12 -6.20
C ASN A 50 0.62 5.97 -4.94
N ALA A 51 1.08 7.11 -4.40
CA ALA A 51 1.90 7.20 -3.19
C ALA A 51 3.26 6.50 -3.29
N GLU A 52 3.89 6.59 -4.47
CA GLU A 52 5.23 6.02 -4.69
C GLU A 52 6.25 6.52 -3.67
N MET A 53 6.21 7.80 -3.31
CA MET A 53 7.13 8.37 -2.32
C MET A 53 6.94 7.74 -0.94
N LEU A 54 5.71 7.52 -0.51
CA LEU A 54 5.44 6.85 0.77
C LEU A 54 5.98 5.41 0.76
N ASP A 55 5.80 4.71 -0.34
CA ASP A 55 6.33 3.35 -0.51
C ASP A 55 7.86 3.36 -0.45
N ALA A 56 8.50 4.35 -1.08
CA ALA A 56 9.95 4.48 -1.06
C ALA A 56 10.48 4.74 0.35
N PHE A 57 9.80 5.58 1.12
CA PHE A 57 10.16 5.82 2.52
C PHE A 57 10.05 4.55 3.37
N GLU A 58 9.00 3.75 3.16
CA GLU A 58 8.84 2.48 3.86
C GLU A 58 9.99 1.52 3.55
N VAL A 59 10.38 1.40 2.29
CA VAL A 59 11.51 0.58 1.87
C VAL A 59 12.81 1.05 2.52
N LEU A 60 13.05 2.35 2.50
CA LEU A 60 14.26 2.94 3.10
C LEU A 60 14.32 2.67 4.61
N LEU A 61 13.24 2.91 5.32
CA LEU A 61 13.16 2.65 6.76
C LEU A 61 13.38 1.17 7.08
N PHE A 62 12.81 0.29 6.29
CA PHE A 62 13.03 -1.15 6.46
C PHE A 62 14.50 -1.54 6.23
N GLN A 63 15.15 -0.97 5.22
CA GLN A 63 16.56 -1.24 4.93
C GLN A 63 17.47 -0.80 6.09
N ILE A 64 17.14 0.34 6.71
CA ILE A 64 17.97 0.89 7.79
C ILE A 64 17.66 0.24 9.14
N TYR A 65 16.38 0.10 9.46
CA TYR A 65 15.92 -0.26 10.82
C TYR A 65 15.12 -1.58 10.88
N GLY A 66 14.84 -2.22 9.77
CA GLY A 66 13.94 -3.37 9.72
C GLY A 66 14.39 -4.56 10.57
N ARG A 67 15.70 -4.71 10.77
CA ARG A 67 16.24 -5.78 11.62
C ARG A 67 15.89 -5.64 13.10
N GLN A 68 15.51 -4.44 13.51
CA GLN A 68 15.12 -4.12 14.88
C GLN A 68 13.63 -4.34 15.11
N LEU A 69 12.88 -4.65 14.06
CA LEU A 69 11.47 -5.02 14.14
C LEU A 69 11.34 -6.54 14.11
N ASP A 70 10.32 -7.06 14.79
CA ASP A 70 9.93 -8.45 14.63
C ASP A 70 9.16 -8.65 13.32
N ARG A 71 8.83 -9.91 13.01
CA ARG A 71 8.19 -10.26 11.73
C ARG A 71 6.74 -9.80 11.61
N GLU A 72 6.12 -9.48 12.73
CA GLU A 72 4.71 -9.07 12.76
C GLU A 72 4.53 -7.57 12.53
N HIS A 73 5.59 -6.79 12.70
CA HIS A 73 5.55 -5.34 12.64
C HIS A 73 6.34 -4.79 11.48
N ARG A 74 5.90 -3.64 10.99
CA ARG A 74 6.53 -2.96 9.85
C ARG A 74 6.49 -1.45 10.03
N PHE A 75 7.17 -0.75 9.13
CA PHE A 75 7.04 0.70 9.00
C PHE A 75 5.95 1.00 7.98
N ILE A 76 5.03 1.89 8.35
CA ILE A 76 3.93 2.32 7.48
C ILE A 76 4.04 3.83 7.36
N CYS A 77 4.19 4.33 6.15
CA CYS A 77 4.15 5.76 5.87
C CYS A 77 2.83 6.11 5.21
N ASP A 78 2.15 7.12 5.73
CA ASP A 78 0.83 7.52 5.23
C ASP A 78 0.72 9.04 5.19
N ALA A 79 -0.22 9.53 4.40
CA ALA A 79 -0.57 10.93 4.30
C ALA A 79 -2.05 11.03 3.95
N GLU A 80 -2.77 11.91 4.66
CA GLU A 80 -4.19 12.21 4.40
C GLU A 80 -5.12 10.99 4.38
N GLY A 81 -4.77 9.93 5.13
CA GLY A 81 -5.58 8.71 5.17
C GLY A 81 -5.56 7.91 3.87
N PHE A 82 -4.54 8.09 3.04
CA PHE A 82 -4.44 7.45 1.73
C PHE A 82 -4.51 5.93 1.80
N ARG A 83 -3.81 5.31 2.75
CA ARG A 83 -3.73 3.84 2.83
C ARG A 83 -5.11 3.21 3.02
N GLN A 84 -5.93 3.77 3.91
CA GLN A 84 -7.27 3.27 4.15
C GLN A 84 -8.20 3.53 2.97
N SER A 85 -8.14 4.74 2.39
CA SER A 85 -8.94 5.10 1.21
C SER A 85 -8.60 4.20 0.03
N ARG A 86 -7.31 3.94 -0.20
CA ARG A 86 -6.87 3.07 -1.29
C ARG A 86 -7.32 1.63 -1.09
N LYS A 87 -7.27 1.14 0.14
CA LYS A 87 -7.75 -0.20 0.47
C LYS A 87 -9.25 -0.34 0.18
N ALA A 88 -10.05 0.67 0.54
CA ALA A 88 -11.48 0.69 0.25
C ALA A 88 -11.75 0.70 -1.26
N GLU A 89 -10.96 1.46 -2.02
CA GLU A 89 -11.02 1.48 -3.49
C GLU A 89 -10.73 0.10 -4.08
N LEU A 90 -9.67 -0.55 -3.61
CA LEU A 90 -9.29 -1.89 -4.09
C LEU A 90 -10.38 -2.92 -3.80
N HIS A 91 -11.01 -2.86 -2.64
CA HIS A 91 -12.15 -3.73 -2.32
C HIS A 91 -13.35 -3.45 -3.23
N ALA A 92 -13.62 -2.17 -3.54
CA ALA A 92 -14.68 -1.81 -4.47
C ALA A 92 -14.39 -2.31 -5.89
N MET A 93 -13.13 -2.21 -6.33
CA MET A 93 -12.68 -2.72 -7.62
C MET A 93 -12.86 -4.24 -7.70
N ALA A 94 -12.54 -4.95 -6.63
CA ALA A 94 -12.73 -6.39 -6.55
C ALA A 94 -14.21 -6.78 -6.71
N ARG A 95 -15.10 -6.09 -6.00
CA ARG A 95 -16.55 -6.32 -6.12
C ARG A 95 -17.05 -6.07 -7.53
N PHE A 96 -16.64 -4.95 -8.11
CA PHE A 96 -17.00 -4.60 -9.48
C PHE A 96 -16.57 -5.68 -10.47
N ALA A 97 -15.32 -6.11 -10.37
CA ALA A 97 -14.77 -7.11 -11.27
C ALA A 97 -15.49 -8.46 -11.14
N GLY A 98 -15.80 -8.88 -9.92
CA GLY A 98 -16.56 -10.10 -9.66
C GLY A 98 -17.94 -10.06 -10.28
N ASP A 99 -18.65 -8.96 -10.09
CA ASP A 99 -20.00 -8.79 -10.66
C ASP A 99 -19.96 -8.75 -12.19
N HIS A 100 -18.95 -8.08 -12.75
CA HIS A 100 -18.76 -8.00 -14.20
C HIS A 100 -18.53 -9.39 -14.82
N VAL A 101 -17.69 -10.20 -14.18
CA VAL A 101 -17.41 -11.56 -14.65
C VAL A 101 -18.66 -12.43 -14.59
N ARG A 102 -19.44 -12.33 -13.52
CA ARG A 102 -20.69 -13.08 -13.38
C ARG A 102 -21.72 -12.69 -14.43
N LYS A 103 -21.81 -11.41 -14.74
CA LYS A 103 -22.78 -10.87 -15.70
C LYS A 103 -22.42 -11.21 -17.14
N ASN A 104 -21.14 -11.10 -17.50
CA ASN A 104 -20.70 -11.19 -18.89
C ASN A 104 -20.05 -12.55 -19.24
N SER A 105 -19.72 -13.36 -18.24
CA SER A 105 -19.03 -14.65 -18.42
C SER A 105 -17.67 -14.54 -19.11
N LEU A 106 -17.06 -13.35 -19.04
CA LEU A 106 -15.74 -13.09 -19.61
C LEU A 106 -14.77 -12.73 -18.50
N PRO A 107 -13.49 -13.13 -18.61
CA PRO A 107 -12.49 -12.74 -17.65
C PRO A 107 -12.33 -11.21 -17.57
N PHE A 108 -12.03 -10.72 -16.39
CA PHE A 108 -11.74 -9.31 -16.14
C PHE A 108 -10.27 -9.17 -15.76
N THR A 109 -9.54 -8.32 -16.46
CA THR A 109 -8.13 -8.04 -16.18
C THR A 109 -8.01 -6.66 -15.55
N PHE A 110 -7.43 -6.60 -14.34
CA PHE A 110 -7.20 -5.33 -13.65
C PHE A 110 -6.07 -4.55 -14.34
N GLY A 111 -6.07 -3.24 -14.14
CA GLY A 111 -5.00 -2.38 -14.61
C GLY A 111 -3.70 -2.58 -13.84
N VAL A 112 -2.80 -1.59 -13.92
CA VAL A 112 -1.51 -1.66 -13.24
C VAL A 112 -1.72 -1.57 -11.73
N LEU A 113 -1.28 -2.60 -11.02
CA LEU A 113 -1.33 -2.68 -9.55
C LEU A 113 0.03 -3.19 -9.08
N ASN A 114 0.47 -2.70 -7.92
CA ASN A 114 1.66 -3.27 -7.30
C ASN A 114 1.32 -4.63 -6.65
N SER A 115 2.33 -5.35 -6.19
CA SER A 115 2.16 -6.70 -5.64
C SER A 115 1.26 -6.71 -4.39
N THR A 116 1.37 -5.68 -3.54
CA THR A 116 0.54 -5.56 -2.34
C THR A 116 -0.93 -5.37 -2.71
N GLU A 117 -1.20 -4.51 -3.71
CA GLU A 117 -2.55 -4.25 -4.19
C GLU A 117 -3.17 -5.49 -4.83
N ARG A 118 -2.40 -6.20 -5.65
CA ARG A 118 -2.86 -7.47 -6.23
C ARG A 118 -3.23 -8.49 -5.16
N ARG A 119 -2.45 -8.55 -4.09
CA ARG A 119 -2.72 -9.43 -2.96
C ARG A 119 -4.04 -9.07 -2.26
N ILE A 120 -4.29 -7.78 -2.05
CA ILE A 120 -5.54 -7.32 -1.41
C ILE A 120 -6.75 -7.77 -2.23
N ILE A 121 -6.71 -7.57 -3.53
CA ILE A 121 -7.80 -7.98 -4.44
C ILE A 121 -7.94 -9.50 -4.47
N HIS A 122 -6.82 -10.21 -4.59
CA HIS A 122 -6.82 -11.67 -4.58
C HIS A 122 -7.48 -12.24 -3.32
N LEU A 123 -7.12 -11.73 -2.15
CA LEU A 123 -7.69 -12.18 -0.87
C LEU A 123 -9.18 -11.85 -0.77
N ALA A 124 -9.59 -10.70 -1.30
CA ALA A 124 -11.01 -10.33 -1.32
C ALA A 124 -11.83 -11.27 -2.20
N LEU A 125 -11.32 -11.63 -3.37
CA LEU A 125 -12.01 -12.51 -4.32
C LEU A 125 -11.89 -14.00 -3.97
N GLN A 126 -10.88 -14.37 -3.22
CA GLN A 126 -10.70 -15.76 -2.77
C GLN A 126 -11.86 -16.26 -1.92
N LYS A 127 -12.56 -15.35 -1.27
CA LYS A 127 -13.75 -15.68 -0.46
C LYS A 127 -14.96 -16.08 -1.31
N GLU A 128 -14.92 -15.78 -2.60
CA GLU A 128 -16.02 -16.06 -3.54
C GLU A 128 -15.82 -17.45 -4.14
N GLU A 129 -16.78 -18.34 -3.91
CA GLU A 129 -16.67 -19.75 -4.30
C GLU A 129 -16.67 -19.96 -5.82
N ASP A 130 -17.28 -19.06 -6.57
CA ASP A 130 -17.46 -19.17 -8.01
C ASP A 130 -16.38 -18.46 -8.84
N LEU A 131 -15.45 -17.80 -8.18
CA LEU A 131 -14.42 -17.00 -8.84
C LEU A 131 -13.02 -17.55 -8.59
N VAL A 132 -12.15 -17.39 -9.57
CA VAL A 132 -10.74 -17.71 -9.43
C VAL A 132 -9.91 -16.54 -9.97
N THR A 133 -8.81 -16.24 -9.29
CA THR A 133 -7.89 -15.19 -9.69
C THR A 133 -6.54 -15.78 -10.04
N GLU A 134 -5.89 -15.20 -11.03
CA GLU A 134 -4.52 -15.57 -11.41
C GLU A 134 -3.76 -14.33 -11.89
N SER A 135 -2.44 -14.35 -11.71
CA SER A 135 -1.58 -13.29 -12.24
C SER A 135 -1.12 -13.68 -13.63
N VAL A 136 -1.22 -12.76 -14.57
CA VAL A 136 -0.80 -12.95 -15.97
C VAL A 136 0.28 -11.95 -16.33
N GLY A 137 1.24 -12.34 -17.16
CA GLY A 137 2.36 -11.51 -17.58
C GLY A 137 3.51 -11.51 -16.57
N ASP A 138 4.55 -10.75 -16.89
CA ASP A 138 5.79 -10.69 -16.13
C ASP A 138 6.20 -9.26 -15.79
N GLY A 139 6.92 -9.10 -14.67
CA GLY A 139 7.52 -7.83 -14.27
C GLY A 139 6.49 -6.73 -14.09
N ARG A 140 6.76 -5.57 -14.69
CA ARG A 140 5.88 -4.39 -14.59
C ARG A 140 4.58 -4.54 -15.36
N GLU A 141 4.51 -5.48 -16.29
CA GLU A 141 3.32 -5.77 -17.08
C GLU A 141 2.44 -6.85 -16.45
N ARG A 142 2.83 -7.35 -15.29
CA ARG A 142 2.05 -8.35 -14.59
C ARG A 142 0.71 -7.77 -14.14
N ARG A 143 -0.37 -8.49 -14.51
CA ARG A 143 -1.74 -8.10 -14.19
C ARG A 143 -2.43 -9.21 -13.41
N LEU A 144 -3.40 -8.81 -12.61
CA LEU A 144 -4.31 -9.76 -11.97
C LEU A 144 -5.54 -9.91 -12.86
N GLN A 145 -5.98 -11.15 -13.03
CA GLN A 145 -7.17 -11.48 -13.79
C GLN A 145 -8.11 -12.30 -12.93
N VAL A 146 -9.42 -12.04 -13.02
CA VAL A 146 -10.45 -12.82 -12.36
C VAL A 146 -11.38 -13.41 -13.42
N ARG A 147 -11.80 -14.66 -13.19
CA ARG A 147 -12.73 -15.38 -14.08
C ARG A 147 -13.61 -16.31 -13.28
N LEU A 148 -14.66 -16.81 -13.90
CA LEU A 148 -15.47 -17.89 -13.33
C LEU A 148 -14.64 -19.18 -13.27
N LYS A 149 -14.90 -19.98 -12.25
CA LYS A 149 -14.31 -21.33 -12.14
C LYS A 149 -14.76 -22.23 -13.27
#